data_6ad56e7dd6f17ae39204661669881993
#
_entry.id   6ad56e7dd6f17ae39204661669881993
#
_cell.length_a   1.000
_cell.length_b   1.000
_cell.length_c   1.000
_cell.angle_alpha   90.00
_cell.angle_beta   90.00
_cell.angle_gamma   90.00
#
_symmetry.space_group_name_H-M   'P 1'
#
loop_
_entity.id
_entity.type
_entity.pdbx_description
1 polymer ?
#
loop_
_entity_poly.entity_id
_entity_poly.type
_entity_poly.pdbx_seq_one_letter_code
_entity_poly.pdbx_strand_id
1 'polypeptide(L)'
;MSFTYEYPRPALTVDCVVFGFDGGGLQVLLIRRALEPFLGSWALPGGFVDMDEDLDQAARRELEEETHLSRVFLEQLFTFGTPGRDPRGRV
;
A
#
# COMPACT_ATOMS: atom_id res chain seq x y z
N MET A 1 0.69 3.33 -20.96
CA MET A 1 1.25 2.14 -21.66
C MET A 1 0.48 0.90 -21.24
N SER A 2 0.13 0.07 -22.18
CA SER A 2 -0.55 -1.19 -21.87
C SER A 2 0.40 -2.38 -22.09
N PHE A 3 0.20 -3.40 -21.28
CA PHE A 3 0.97 -4.64 -21.35
C PHE A 3 0.04 -5.78 -21.73
N THR A 4 0.52 -6.66 -22.62
CA THR A 4 -0.20 -7.86 -23.02
C THR A 4 0.60 -9.08 -22.60
N TYR A 5 -0.05 -10.00 -21.90
CA TYR A 5 0.58 -11.20 -21.38
C TYR A 5 -0.11 -12.43 -21.92
N GLU A 6 0.68 -13.50 -22.09
CA GLU A 6 0.15 -14.81 -22.49
C GLU A 6 -0.78 -15.39 -21.44
N TYR A 7 -0.48 -15.13 -20.18
CA TYR A 7 -1.30 -15.59 -19.04
C TYR A 7 -1.80 -14.41 -18.23
N PRO A 8 -3.02 -14.51 -17.65
CA PRO A 8 -3.48 -13.49 -16.70
C PRO A 8 -2.52 -13.37 -15.53
N ARG A 9 -2.33 -12.15 -15.07
CA ARG A 9 -1.40 -11.85 -13.95
C ARG A 9 -2.10 -11.01 -12.92
N PRO A 10 -1.89 -11.31 -11.61
CA PRO A 10 -2.40 -10.46 -10.56
C PRO A 10 -1.61 -9.16 -10.50
N ALA A 11 -2.24 -8.11 -10.01
CA ALA A 11 -1.54 -6.90 -9.60
C ALA A 11 -0.96 -7.08 -8.19
N LEU A 12 0.06 -6.31 -7.86
CA LEU A 12 0.73 -6.37 -6.57
C LEU A 12 0.65 -5.01 -5.91
N THR A 13 0.22 -4.97 -4.65
CA THR A 13 0.17 -3.76 -3.84
C THR A 13 0.94 -3.93 -2.55
N VAL A 14 1.34 -2.81 -1.97
CA VAL A 14 1.92 -2.75 -0.63
C VAL A 14 1.11 -1.78 0.21
N ASP A 15 0.99 -2.08 1.50
CA ASP A 15 0.39 -1.20 2.49
C ASP A 15 1.31 -1.11 3.68
N CYS A 16 1.42 0.09 4.26
CA CYS A 16 2.29 0.33 5.40
C CYS A 16 1.49 0.48 6.67
N VAL A 17 1.82 -0.30 7.69
CA VAL A 17 1.29 -0.12 9.03
C VAL A 17 2.32 0.68 9.81
N VAL A 18 2.06 1.97 10.00
CA VAL A 18 2.99 2.88 10.67
C VAL A 18 2.46 3.20 12.05
N PHE A 19 3.20 2.80 13.06
CA PHE A 19 2.85 3.04 14.45
C PHE A 19 3.51 4.31 14.95
N GLY A 20 2.75 5.11 15.67
CA GLY A 20 3.24 6.23 16.45
C GLY A 20 2.92 6.03 17.91
N PHE A 21 3.68 6.67 18.77
CA PHE A 21 3.46 6.58 20.21
C PHE A 21 3.62 7.96 20.82
N ASP A 22 2.61 8.39 21.55
CA ASP A 22 2.63 9.64 22.31
C ASP A 22 2.03 9.45 23.70
N GLY A 23 1.81 10.54 24.44
CA GLY A 23 1.19 10.47 25.76
C GLY A 23 -0.21 9.87 25.79
N GLY A 24 -0.88 9.78 24.64
CA GLY A 24 -2.20 9.15 24.49
C GLY A 24 -2.15 7.68 24.17
N GLY A 25 -0.97 7.09 23.96
CA GLY A 25 -0.79 5.67 23.68
C GLY A 25 -0.37 5.38 22.24
N LEU A 26 -0.55 4.12 21.84
CA LEU A 26 -0.21 3.65 20.52
C LEU A 26 -1.21 4.12 19.47
N GLN A 27 -0.71 4.64 18.36
CA GLN A 27 -1.52 5.13 17.26
C GLN A 27 -1.07 4.49 15.96
N VAL A 28 -1.97 4.43 14.98
CA VAL A 28 -1.65 3.99 13.62
C VAL A 28 -1.95 5.12 12.64
N LEU A 29 -1.06 5.31 11.67
CA LEU A 29 -1.20 6.35 10.66
C LEU A 29 -2.18 5.90 9.58
N LEU A 30 -3.19 6.72 9.32
CA LEU A 30 -4.15 6.49 8.24
C LEU A 30 -4.19 7.71 7.33
N ILE A 31 -4.51 7.47 6.07
CA ILE A 31 -4.75 8.52 5.08
C ILE A 31 -6.20 8.47 4.63
N ARG A 32 -6.69 9.57 4.06
CA ARG A 32 -8.00 9.58 3.38
C ARG A 32 -7.80 9.26 1.92
N ARG A 33 -8.62 8.33 1.43
CA ARG A 33 -8.57 8.00 0.01
C ARG A 33 -9.09 9.17 -0.83
N ALA A 34 -8.32 9.51 -1.87
CA ALA A 34 -8.67 10.57 -2.82
C ALA A 34 -9.31 10.03 -4.10
N LEU A 35 -9.38 8.70 -4.25
CA LEU A 35 -9.87 8.02 -5.45
C LEU A 35 -10.80 6.88 -5.07
N GLU A 36 -11.68 6.51 -6.00
CA GLU A 36 -12.45 5.28 -5.88
C GLU A 36 -11.53 4.05 -6.01
N PRO A 37 -11.84 2.91 -5.42
CA PRO A 37 -12.98 2.64 -4.53
C PRO A 37 -12.78 3.27 -3.16
N PHE A 38 -13.89 3.47 -2.44
CA PHE A 38 -13.91 3.98 -1.07
C PHE A 38 -13.36 5.41 -0.92
N LEU A 39 -13.67 6.28 -1.91
CA LEU A 39 -13.33 7.70 -1.85
C LEU A 39 -13.76 8.30 -0.50
N GLY A 40 -12.84 9.02 0.16
CA GLY A 40 -13.07 9.67 1.43
C GLY A 40 -12.94 8.79 2.66
N SER A 41 -12.78 7.47 2.49
CA SER A 41 -12.55 6.53 3.59
C SER A 41 -11.11 6.58 4.08
N TRP A 42 -10.90 6.19 5.32
CA TRP A 42 -9.56 6.05 5.89
C TRP A 42 -8.91 4.76 5.41
N ALA A 43 -7.63 4.82 5.14
CA ALA A 43 -6.86 3.68 4.65
C ALA A 43 -5.42 3.75 5.14
N LEU A 44 -4.75 2.60 5.14
CA LEU A 44 -3.31 2.55 5.33
C LEU A 44 -2.62 3.20 4.12
N PRO A 45 -1.50 3.91 4.34
CA PRO A 45 -0.67 4.37 3.22
C PRO A 45 -0.20 3.17 2.39
N GLY A 46 -0.26 3.29 1.07
CA GLY A 46 0.16 2.20 0.19
C GLY A 46 -0.33 2.42 -1.24
N GLY A 47 -0.05 1.46 -2.07
CA GLY A 47 -0.45 1.51 -3.48
C GLY A 47 0.15 0.38 -4.29
N PHE A 48 0.00 0.50 -5.61
CA PHE A 48 0.50 -0.49 -6.55
C PHE A 48 2.02 -0.44 -6.70
N VAL A 49 2.61 -1.62 -6.84
CA VAL A 49 4.04 -1.77 -7.09
C VAL A 49 4.31 -1.55 -8.58
N ASP A 50 5.29 -0.72 -8.91
CA ASP A 50 5.70 -0.49 -10.28
C ASP A 50 6.53 -1.68 -10.81
N MET A 51 6.59 -1.80 -12.14
CA MET A 51 7.18 -2.98 -12.78
C MET A 51 8.64 -3.22 -12.46
N ASP A 52 9.38 -2.18 -12.15
CA ASP A 52 10.84 -2.25 -11.94
C ASP A 52 11.27 -1.90 -10.52
N GLU A 53 10.35 -1.94 -9.57
CA GLU A 53 10.70 -1.71 -8.16
C GLU A 53 10.41 -2.95 -7.31
N ASP A 54 11.21 -3.16 -6.28
CA ASP A 54 10.93 -4.22 -5.31
C ASP A 54 9.89 -3.75 -4.28
N LEU A 55 9.47 -4.67 -3.41
CA LEU A 55 8.41 -4.38 -2.44
C LEU A 55 8.82 -3.32 -1.42
N ASP A 56 10.07 -3.36 -0.95
CA ASP A 56 10.56 -2.38 0.01
C ASP A 56 10.62 -0.98 -0.61
N GLN A 57 11.11 -0.89 -1.85
CA GLN A 57 11.13 0.39 -2.59
C GLN A 57 9.73 0.94 -2.80
N ALA A 58 8.78 0.09 -3.18
CA ALA A 58 7.38 0.50 -3.38
C ALA A 58 6.76 1.01 -2.08
N ALA A 59 6.99 0.30 -0.97
CA ALA A 59 6.46 0.71 0.33
C ALA A 59 7.02 2.07 0.75
N ARG A 60 8.32 2.28 0.61
CA ARG A 60 8.97 3.55 0.96
C ARG A 60 8.49 4.69 0.07
N ARG A 61 8.36 4.45 -1.23
CA ARG A 61 7.87 5.43 -2.19
C ARG A 61 6.45 5.87 -1.85
N GLU A 62 5.55 4.91 -1.68
CA GLU A 62 4.15 5.21 -1.37
C GLU A 62 4.01 5.93 -0.03
N LEU A 63 4.76 5.51 0.97
CA LEU A 63 4.73 6.16 2.29
C LEU A 63 5.19 7.61 2.20
N GLU A 64 6.28 7.87 1.49
CA GLU A 64 6.81 9.22 1.32
C GLU A 64 5.86 10.10 0.52
N GLU A 65 5.32 9.59 -0.59
CA GLU A 65 4.38 10.34 -1.42
C GLU A 65 3.11 10.71 -0.67
N GLU A 66 2.58 9.82 0.14
CA GLU A 66 1.30 10.03 0.81
C GLU A 66 1.41 10.72 2.17
N THR A 67 2.55 10.58 2.86
CA THR A 67 2.69 11.08 4.24
C THR A 67 3.91 11.97 4.44
N HIS A 68 4.80 12.07 3.47
CA HIS A 68 6.10 12.76 3.57
C HIS A 68 7.06 12.13 4.59
N LEU A 69 6.76 10.95 5.07
CA LEU A 69 7.68 10.23 5.96
C LEU A 69 8.76 9.54 5.14
N SER A 70 10.00 9.71 5.55
CA SER A 70 11.16 9.02 5.00
C SER A 70 12.02 8.53 6.16
N ARG A 71 13.08 7.77 5.87
CA ARG A 71 14.01 7.26 6.89
C ARG A 71 13.31 6.46 7.99
N VAL A 72 12.32 5.67 7.61
CA VAL A 72 11.64 4.76 8.51
C VAL A 72 12.18 3.35 8.32
N PHE A 73 12.21 2.57 9.40
CA PHE A 73 12.52 1.16 9.32
C PHE A 73 11.24 0.42 8.91
N LEU A 74 11.33 -0.39 7.85
CA LEU A 74 10.21 -1.18 7.38
C LEU A 74 10.63 -2.66 7.34
N GLU A 75 9.73 -3.52 7.78
CA GLU A 75 9.87 -4.96 7.56
C GLU A 75 8.52 -5.54 7.18
N GLN A 76 8.54 -6.63 6.43
CA GLN A 76 7.32 -7.27 5.98
C GLN A 76 6.59 -7.91 7.15
N LEU A 77 5.30 -7.57 7.29
CA LEU A 77 4.46 -8.15 8.31
C LEU A 77 3.76 -9.41 7.80
N PHE A 78 3.06 -9.31 6.67
CA PHE A 78 2.29 -10.42 6.11
C PHE A 78 1.88 -10.13 4.68
N THR A 79 1.68 -11.20 3.90
CA THR A 79 1.16 -11.12 2.53
C THR A 79 -0.23 -11.72 2.46
N PHE A 80 -1.17 -10.99 1.89
CA PHE A 80 -2.55 -11.43 1.70
C PHE A 80 -2.78 -11.74 0.23
N GLY A 81 -3.22 -12.95 -0.09
CA GLY A 81 -3.35 -13.38 -1.47
C GLY A 81 -4.69 -14.01 -1.82
N THR A 82 -5.70 -13.88 -0.97
CA THR A 82 -7.01 -14.50 -1.21
C THR A 82 -7.70 -13.87 -2.40
N PRO A 83 -8.16 -14.67 -3.40
CA PRO A 83 -8.95 -14.13 -4.50
C PRO A 83 -10.20 -13.42 -4.00
N GLY A 84 -10.53 -12.30 -4.62
CA GLY A 84 -11.75 -11.55 -4.31
C GLY A 84 -11.65 -10.61 -3.11
N ARG A 85 -10.51 -10.55 -2.44
CA ARG A 85 -10.36 -9.65 -1.27
C ARG A 85 -10.32 -8.17 -1.66
N ASP A 86 -9.95 -7.85 -2.88
CA ASP A 86 -9.81 -6.46 -3.35
C ASP A 86 -10.84 -6.20 -4.46
N PRO A 87 -11.68 -5.15 -4.32
CA PRO A 87 -12.72 -4.86 -5.32
C PRO A 87 -12.16 -4.39 -6.67
N ARG A 88 -10.90 -3.99 -6.74
CA ARG A 88 -10.27 -3.53 -7.97
C ARG A 88 -9.87 -4.66 -8.91
N GLY A 89 -9.84 -5.90 -8.42
CA GLY A 89 -9.49 -7.06 -9.24
C GLY A 89 -8.65 -8.08 -8.47
N ARG A 90 -7.87 -8.84 -9.19
CA ARG A 90 -6.96 -9.83 -8.61
C ARG A 90 -5.69 -9.13 -8.13
N VAL A 91 -5.70 -8.82 -6.88
CA VAL A 91 -4.58 -8.11 -6.23
C VAL A 91 -4.07 -8.93 -5.06
#